data_302885eb79b56e39d70724ed6003b6c6
#
_entry.id   302885eb79b56e39d70724ed6003b6c6
#
_cell.length_a   1.000
_cell.length_b   1.000
_cell.length_c   1.000
_cell.angle_alpha   90.00
_cell.angle_beta   90.00
_cell.angle_gamma   90.00
#
_symmetry.space_group_name_H-M   'P 1'
#
loop_
_entity.id
_entity.type
_entity.pdbx_description
1 polymer ?
#
loop_
_entity_poly.entity_id
_entity_poly.type
_entity_poly.pdbx_seq_one_letter_code
_entity_poly.pdbx_strand_id
1 'polypeptide(L)'
;MKDDNFIKENNAKHLWHPMGHPADSLINPPKVIVSAQNSSIADVDGHETIDAVGGLWCVNLGYSNDAIKETISKQLYELPYYSGFAGTTNAPAIEASLAVREMFEEDGMSRVFFTSGGSDAVETALRLARQYHRLRGEPNRTKFMSLKKGYHGTHFGGASVNGNNRFRINYEPLLPGCFHLPSPYAYRNPFNETDPA
;
A
#
# COMPACT_ATOMS: atom_id res chain seq x y z
N MET A 1 -29.57 1.05 7.06
CA MET A 1 -28.30 1.25 7.77
C MET A 1 -28.58 1.14 9.26
N LYS A 2 -27.63 0.63 10.06
CA LYS A 2 -27.72 0.66 11.53
C LYS A 2 -27.51 2.10 11.99
N ASP A 3 -28.13 2.48 13.13
CA ASP A 3 -28.06 3.86 13.61
C ASP A 3 -26.61 4.24 14.06
N ASP A 4 -26.38 5.52 14.23
CA ASP A 4 -25.07 6.07 14.56
C ASP A 4 -24.57 5.58 15.93
N ASN A 5 -25.47 5.34 16.88
CA ASN A 5 -25.11 4.82 18.20
C ASN A 5 -24.57 3.40 18.08
N PHE A 6 -25.25 2.54 17.28
CA PHE A 6 -24.75 1.20 17.00
C PHE A 6 -23.34 1.21 16.38
N ILE A 7 -23.11 2.11 15.41
CA ILE A 7 -21.82 2.23 14.73
C ILE A 7 -20.74 2.66 15.73
N LYS A 8 -20.98 3.69 16.52
CA LYS A 8 -20.05 4.21 17.54
C LYS A 8 -19.71 3.16 18.61
N GLU A 9 -20.72 2.48 19.14
CA GLU A 9 -20.53 1.45 20.18
C GLU A 9 -19.71 0.24 19.69
N ASN A 10 -19.82 -0.11 18.41
CA ASN A 10 -19.19 -1.30 17.87
C ASN A 10 -17.85 -1.02 17.15
N ASN A 11 -17.53 0.23 16.86
CA ASN A 11 -16.31 0.62 16.16
C ASN A 11 -15.04 0.03 16.81
N ALA A 12 -14.82 0.29 18.08
CA ALA A 12 -13.62 -0.17 18.78
C ALA A 12 -13.72 -1.56 19.39
N LYS A 13 -14.95 -2.13 19.52
CA LYS A 13 -15.16 -3.43 20.13
C LYS A 13 -14.78 -4.58 19.21
N HIS A 14 -15.04 -4.43 17.91
CA HIS A 14 -14.97 -5.54 16.95
C HIS A 14 -14.02 -5.26 15.78
N LEU A 15 -13.67 -3.99 15.52
CA LEU A 15 -12.76 -3.62 14.45
C LEU A 15 -11.39 -3.29 15.02
N TRP A 16 -10.40 -4.14 14.73
CA TRP A 16 -9.02 -3.85 15.07
C TRP A 16 -8.36 -3.03 13.95
N HIS A 17 -8.06 -1.78 14.25
CA HIS A 17 -7.42 -0.87 13.31
C HIS A 17 -5.93 -1.17 13.17
N PRO A 18 -5.40 -1.17 11.92
CA PRO A 18 -3.96 -1.28 11.69
C PRO A 18 -3.18 -0.23 12.49
N MET A 19 -2.05 -0.61 13.06
CA MET A 19 -1.19 0.24 13.90
C MET A 19 -1.82 0.75 15.20
N GLY A 20 -3.06 0.41 15.49
CA GLY A 20 -3.75 0.74 16.73
C GLY A 20 -3.60 -0.36 17.78
N HIS A 21 -3.65 0.02 19.06
CA HIS A 21 -3.76 -0.92 20.18
C HIS A 21 -5.24 -1.05 20.56
N PRO A 22 -5.82 -2.26 20.63
CA PRO A 22 -7.26 -2.43 20.90
C PRO A 22 -7.73 -1.78 22.19
N ALA A 23 -6.95 -1.87 23.27
CA ALA A 23 -7.33 -1.24 24.55
C ALA A 23 -7.37 0.30 24.47
N ASP A 24 -6.45 0.91 23.73
CA ASP A 24 -6.44 2.36 23.53
C ASP A 24 -7.64 2.80 22.69
N SER A 25 -8.02 1.99 21.70
CA SER A 25 -9.20 2.24 20.85
C SER A 25 -10.52 2.14 21.62
N LEU A 26 -10.58 1.39 22.71
CA LEU A 26 -11.75 1.35 23.60
C LEU A 26 -11.88 2.63 24.41
N ILE A 27 -10.77 3.27 24.78
CA ILE A 27 -10.75 4.52 25.55
C ILE A 27 -10.96 5.73 24.61
N ASN A 28 -10.28 5.71 23.47
CA ASN A 28 -10.32 6.77 22.45
C ASN A 28 -10.69 6.15 21.08
N PRO A 29 -11.98 5.90 20.82
CA PRO A 29 -12.42 5.29 19.58
C PRO A 29 -11.99 6.12 18.36
N PRO A 30 -11.55 5.46 17.27
CA PRO A 30 -11.28 6.14 16.02
C PRO A 30 -12.52 6.87 15.49
N LYS A 31 -12.32 7.99 14.79
CA LYS A 31 -13.42 8.70 14.13
C LYS A 31 -14.04 7.83 13.05
N VAL A 32 -15.35 7.85 12.98
CA VAL A 32 -16.11 7.14 11.94
C VAL A 32 -16.47 8.13 10.84
N ILE A 33 -15.82 8.04 9.70
CA ILE A 33 -16.08 8.88 8.54
C ILE A 33 -17.27 8.27 7.77
N VAL A 34 -18.28 9.09 7.50
CA VAL A 34 -19.54 8.66 6.89
C VAL A 34 -19.79 9.27 5.52
N SER A 35 -19.18 10.40 5.20
CA SER A 35 -19.29 11.03 3.89
C SER A 35 -18.02 11.80 3.53
N ALA A 36 -17.88 12.06 2.22
CA ALA A 36 -16.77 12.84 1.71
C ALA A 36 -17.19 13.59 0.43
N GLN A 37 -16.66 14.80 0.25
CA GLN A 37 -16.89 15.63 -0.93
C GLN A 37 -15.67 16.48 -1.23
N ASN A 38 -15.26 16.53 -2.50
CA ASN A 38 -14.05 17.23 -2.95
C ASN A 38 -12.81 16.79 -2.14
N SER A 39 -12.29 17.64 -1.26
CA SER A 39 -11.18 17.36 -0.35
C SER A 39 -11.61 17.27 1.12
N SER A 40 -12.90 17.32 1.41
CA SER A 40 -13.46 17.30 2.77
C SER A 40 -14.07 15.96 3.11
N ILE A 41 -14.00 15.60 4.38
CA ILE A 41 -14.62 14.41 4.97
C ILE A 41 -15.50 14.84 6.14
N ALA A 42 -16.61 14.13 6.37
CA ALA A 42 -17.47 14.34 7.53
C ALA A 42 -17.55 13.06 8.37
N ASP A 43 -17.47 13.23 9.69
CA ASP A 43 -17.63 12.13 10.62
C ASP A 43 -19.11 11.92 11.02
N VAL A 44 -19.37 10.85 11.76
CA VAL A 44 -20.71 10.47 12.21
C VAL A 44 -21.32 11.48 13.20
N ASP A 45 -20.52 12.39 13.77
CA ASP A 45 -20.98 13.48 14.62
C ASP A 45 -21.27 14.78 13.85
N GLY A 46 -21.07 14.74 12.53
CA GLY A 46 -21.29 15.88 11.62
C GLY A 46 -20.13 16.88 11.57
N HIS A 47 -18.97 16.54 12.11
CA HIS A 47 -17.78 17.41 12.01
C HIS A 47 -17.15 17.26 10.63
N GLU A 48 -17.06 18.38 9.92
CA GLU A 48 -16.36 18.44 8.63
C GLU A 48 -14.90 18.85 8.82
N THR A 49 -14.00 18.17 8.12
CA THR A 49 -12.57 18.48 8.10
C THR A 49 -11.99 18.29 6.70
N ILE A 50 -10.91 19.02 6.40
CA ILE A 50 -10.14 18.79 5.18
C ILE A 50 -9.31 17.50 5.37
N ASP A 51 -9.42 16.59 4.42
CA ASP A 51 -8.59 15.40 4.38
C ASP A 51 -7.21 15.69 3.78
N ALA A 52 -6.32 16.24 4.61
CA ALA A 52 -4.95 16.59 4.20
C ALA A 52 -4.06 15.35 3.94
N VAL A 53 -4.54 14.14 4.26
CA VAL A 53 -3.83 12.88 4.03
C VAL A 53 -4.30 12.18 2.75
N GLY A 54 -5.40 12.66 2.15
CA GLY A 54 -5.96 12.11 0.91
C GLY A 54 -6.30 10.62 1.03
N GLY A 55 -7.08 10.22 2.04
CA GLY A 55 -7.44 8.82 2.27
C GLY A 55 -6.24 7.90 2.48
N LEU A 56 -5.17 8.38 3.10
CA LEU A 56 -3.85 7.76 3.21
C LEU A 56 -3.19 7.58 1.82
N TRP A 57 -3.10 8.70 1.08
CA TRP A 57 -2.47 8.82 -0.26
C TRP A 57 -3.17 8.08 -1.41
N CYS A 58 -4.44 7.72 -1.22
CA CYS A 58 -5.20 6.95 -2.20
C CYS A 58 -6.25 7.79 -2.95
N VAL A 59 -6.49 9.05 -2.56
CA VAL A 59 -7.57 9.90 -3.09
C VAL A 59 -7.00 11.17 -3.73
N ASN A 60 -6.05 11.01 -4.65
CA ASN A 60 -5.34 12.13 -5.28
C ASN A 60 -6.25 13.04 -6.13
N LEU A 61 -7.37 12.52 -6.62
CA LEU A 61 -8.36 13.26 -7.42
C LEU A 61 -9.56 13.77 -6.60
N GLY A 62 -9.49 13.64 -5.27
CA GLY A 62 -10.60 13.97 -4.37
C GLY A 62 -11.75 12.96 -4.42
N TYR A 63 -12.79 13.25 -3.65
CA TYR A 63 -13.92 12.35 -3.44
C TYR A 63 -15.09 12.54 -4.40
N SER A 64 -15.07 13.59 -5.25
CA SER A 64 -16.20 13.99 -6.09
C SER A 64 -15.99 13.77 -7.59
N ASN A 65 -15.10 12.86 -7.98
CA ASN A 65 -14.91 12.54 -9.39
C ASN A 65 -16.00 11.58 -9.89
N ASP A 66 -17.03 12.15 -10.53
CA ASP A 66 -18.20 11.40 -10.96
C ASP A 66 -17.88 10.46 -12.12
N ALA A 67 -16.94 10.80 -13.02
CA ALA A 67 -16.54 9.92 -14.11
C ALA A 67 -15.95 8.58 -13.60
N ILE A 68 -15.16 8.62 -12.50
CA ILE A 68 -14.64 7.41 -11.86
C ILE A 68 -15.77 6.60 -11.23
N LYS A 69 -16.69 7.26 -10.51
CA LYS A 69 -17.83 6.59 -9.85
C LYS A 69 -18.75 5.90 -10.85
N GLU A 70 -19.06 6.57 -11.94
CA GLU A 70 -19.89 6.04 -13.03
C GLU A 70 -19.21 4.85 -13.71
N THR A 71 -17.92 4.95 -14.00
CA THR A 71 -17.14 3.87 -14.61
C THR A 71 -17.11 2.63 -13.72
N ILE A 72 -16.88 2.81 -12.40
CA ILE A 72 -16.90 1.70 -11.43
C ILE A 72 -18.30 1.09 -11.36
N SER A 73 -19.35 1.91 -11.28
CA SER A 73 -20.73 1.44 -11.21
C SER A 73 -21.10 0.64 -12.45
N LYS A 74 -20.76 1.14 -13.64
CA LYS A 74 -20.99 0.42 -14.90
C LYS A 74 -20.29 -0.94 -14.91
N GLN A 75 -19.02 -0.97 -14.53
CA GLN A 75 -18.24 -2.21 -14.50
C GLN A 75 -18.81 -3.23 -13.51
N LEU A 76 -19.30 -2.79 -12.35
CA LEU A 76 -19.95 -3.67 -11.37
C LEU A 76 -21.22 -4.34 -11.91
N TYR A 77 -21.99 -3.67 -12.77
CA TYR A 77 -23.15 -4.26 -13.40
C TYR A 77 -22.79 -5.18 -14.57
N GLU A 78 -21.71 -4.89 -15.30
CA GLU A 78 -21.29 -5.68 -16.46
C GLU A 78 -20.56 -6.96 -16.04
N LEU A 79 -19.53 -6.81 -15.20
CA LEU A 79 -18.73 -7.92 -14.68
C LEU A 79 -18.10 -7.51 -13.33
N PRO A 80 -18.77 -7.83 -12.21
CA PRO A 80 -18.29 -7.41 -10.88
C PRO A 80 -17.00 -8.10 -10.44
N TYR A 81 -16.79 -9.32 -10.91
CA TYR A 81 -15.59 -10.09 -10.63
C TYR A 81 -15.38 -11.21 -11.66
N TYR A 82 -14.15 -11.42 -12.04
CA TYR A 82 -13.70 -12.69 -12.63
C TYR A 82 -12.23 -12.95 -12.31
N SER A 83 -11.86 -14.22 -12.22
CA SER A 83 -10.51 -14.65 -11.89
C SER A 83 -9.52 -14.31 -13.02
N GLY A 84 -8.39 -13.70 -12.67
CA GLY A 84 -7.21 -13.58 -13.54
C GLY A 84 -6.22 -14.75 -13.41
N PHE A 85 -6.62 -15.86 -12.76
CA PHE A 85 -5.75 -17.00 -12.50
C PHE A 85 -5.88 -18.04 -13.62
N ALA A 86 -4.71 -18.55 -14.06
CA ALA A 86 -4.54 -19.70 -14.96
C ALA A 86 -5.56 -19.82 -16.11
N GLY A 87 -5.38 -19.05 -17.18
CA GLY A 87 -6.09 -19.23 -18.44
C GLY A 87 -7.31 -18.33 -18.63
N THR A 88 -7.61 -17.46 -17.67
CA THR A 88 -8.67 -16.45 -17.79
C THR A 88 -8.16 -15.05 -17.42
N THR A 89 -8.83 -14.02 -17.96
CA THR A 89 -8.59 -12.60 -17.65
C THR A 89 -9.84 -11.80 -17.99
N ASN A 90 -9.78 -10.49 -17.87
CA ASN A 90 -10.86 -9.56 -18.22
C ASN A 90 -10.32 -8.34 -18.95
N ALA A 91 -11.18 -7.67 -19.72
CA ALA A 91 -10.78 -6.52 -20.53
C ALA A 91 -10.21 -5.37 -19.70
N PRO A 92 -10.81 -4.92 -18.59
CA PRO A 92 -10.25 -3.83 -17.78
C PRO A 92 -8.83 -4.10 -17.28
N ALA A 93 -8.49 -5.34 -16.91
CA ALA A 93 -7.14 -5.67 -16.46
C ALA A 93 -6.13 -5.58 -17.62
N ILE A 94 -6.51 -5.97 -18.83
CA ILE A 94 -5.66 -5.86 -20.02
C ILE A 94 -5.41 -4.38 -20.33
N GLU A 95 -6.46 -3.56 -20.40
CA GLU A 95 -6.37 -2.12 -20.68
C GLU A 95 -5.53 -1.39 -19.63
N ALA A 96 -5.76 -1.67 -18.34
CA ALA A 96 -4.97 -1.12 -17.25
C ALA A 96 -3.48 -1.53 -17.35
N SER A 97 -3.19 -2.78 -17.73
CA SER A 97 -1.81 -3.24 -17.90
C SER A 97 -1.10 -2.51 -19.03
N LEU A 98 -1.80 -2.25 -20.13
CA LEU A 98 -1.26 -1.47 -21.24
C LEU A 98 -0.95 -0.04 -20.84
N ALA A 99 -1.90 0.66 -20.20
CA ALA A 99 -1.72 2.02 -19.74
C ALA A 99 -0.54 2.17 -18.75
N VAL A 100 -0.42 1.24 -17.80
CA VAL A 100 0.72 1.23 -16.86
C VAL A 100 2.02 0.96 -17.58
N ARG A 101 2.08 0.00 -18.51
CA ARG A 101 3.28 -0.30 -19.29
C ARG A 101 3.76 0.93 -20.09
N GLU A 102 2.83 1.69 -20.68
CA GLU A 102 3.15 2.91 -21.43
C GLU A 102 3.81 3.97 -20.55
N MET A 103 3.40 4.12 -19.29
CA MET A 103 4.04 5.04 -18.33
C MET A 103 5.52 4.70 -18.03
N PHE A 104 5.91 3.43 -18.20
CA PHE A 104 7.26 2.93 -17.94
C PHE A 104 7.98 2.41 -19.19
N GLU A 105 7.59 2.91 -20.36
CA GLU A 105 8.18 2.48 -21.64
C GLU A 105 9.66 2.85 -21.75
N GLU A 106 10.04 4.04 -21.29
CA GLU A 106 11.44 4.51 -21.27
C GLU A 106 12.32 3.67 -20.34
N ASP A 107 11.76 3.09 -19.30
CA ASP A 107 12.45 2.18 -18.38
C ASP A 107 12.56 0.74 -18.92
N GLY A 108 12.06 0.48 -20.13
CA GLY A 108 12.06 -0.84 -20.77
C GLY A 108 11.14 -1.87 -20.11
N MET A 109 10.18 -1.43 -19.29
CA MET A 109 9.22 -2.31 -18.63
C MET A 109 8.19 -2.85 -19.64
N SER A 110 7.99 -4.16 -19.68
CA SER A 110 7.17 -4.82 -20.69
C SER A 110 5.92 -5.51 -20.14
N ARG A 111 5.84 -5.73 -18.85
CA ARG A 111 4.75 -6.49 -18.21
C ARG A 111 4.36 -5.91 -16.86
N VAL A 112 3.07 -6.03 -16.55
CA VAL A 112 2.49 -5.60 -15.27
C VAL A 112 1.98 -6.84 -14.53
N PHE A 113 2.30 -6.93 -13.26
CA PHE A 113 1.77 -7.94 -12.35
C PHE A 113 0.92 -7.24 -11.29
N PHE A 114 -0.39 -7.41 -11.36
CA PHE A 114 -1.31 -6.84 -10.39
C PHE A 114 -1.32 -7.63 -9.09
N THR A 115 -1.36 -6.90 -7.97
CA THR A 115 -1.43 -7.44 -6.62
C THR A 115 -2.52 -6.72 -5.82
N SER A 116 -2.82 -7.20 -4.62
CA SER A 116 -3.86 -6.59 -3.76
C SER A 116 -3.41 -5.28 -3.11
N GLY A 117 -2.12 -4.97 -3.11
CA GLY A 117 -1.59 -3.75 -2.51
C GLY A 117 -0.07 -3.67 -2.56
N GLY A 118 0.51 -2.58 -2.05
CA GLY A 118 1.96 -2.34 -2.07
C GLY A 118 2.78 -3.39 -1.32
N SER A 119 2.27 -3.90 -0.19
CA SER A 119 2.94 -4.98 0.55
C SER A 119 3.05 -6.27 -0.27
N ASP A 120 1.98 -6.65 -0.97
CA ASP A 120 1.98 -7.81 -1.86
C ASP A 120 2.88 -7.60 -3.07
N ALA A 121 2.92 -6.38 -3.60
CA ALA A 121 3.78 -6.03 -4.74
C ALA A 121 5.26 -6.20 -4.37
N VAL A 122 5.69 -5.69 -3.22
CA VAL A 122 7.07 -5.87 -2.73
C VAL A 122 7.37 -7.34 -2.46
N GLU A 123 6.48 -8.07 -1.79
CA GLU A 123 6.63 -9.50 -1.52
C GLU A 123 6.83 -10.29 -2.83
N THR A 124 6.02 -9.98 -3.82
CA THR A 124 6.12 -10.59 -5.17
C THR A 124 7.44 -10.25 -5.85
N ALA A 125 7.86 -8.98 -5.79
CA ALA A 125 9.13 -8.53 -6.38
C ALA A 125 10.34 -9.25 -5.74
N LEU A 126 10.38 -9.40 -4.42
CA LEU A 126 11.45 -10.11 -3.72
C LEU A 126 11.50 -11.60 -4.14
N ARG A 127 10.35 -12.24 -4.26
CA ARG A 127 10.25 -13.63 -4.71
C ARG A 127 10.70 -13.79 -6.17
N LEU A 128 10.26 -12.91 -7.06
CA LEU A 128 10.64 -12.92 -8.47
C LEU A 128 12.14 -12.67 -8.65
N ALA A 129 12.73 -11.74 -7.91
CA ALA A 129 14.18 -11.50 -7.93
C ALA A 129 14.98 -12.76 -7.55
N ARG A 130 14.58 -13.47 -6.50
CA ARG A 130 15.19 -14.74 -6.12
C ARG A 130 15.01 -15.83 -7.16
N GLN A 131 13.83 -15.96 -7.73
CA GLN A 131 13.53 -16.94 -8.78
C GLN A 131 14.36 -16.65 -10.04
N TYR A 132 14.44 -15.39 -10.43
CA TYR A 132 15.24 -14.95 -11.58
C TYR A 132 16.71 -15.37 -11.44
N HIS A 133 17.35 -15.04 -10.30
CA HIS A 133 18.74 -15.41 -10.07
C HIS A 133 18.93 -16.92 -9.99
N ARG A 134 18.03 -17.65 -9.38
CA ARG A 134 18.07 -19.12 -9.32
C ARG A 134 18.02 -19.75 -10.72
N LEU A 135 17.13 -19.27 -11.59
CA LEU A 135 17.02 -19.76 -12.98
C LEU A 135 18.25 -19.42 -13.82
N ARG A 136 19.00 -18.38 -13.46
CA ARG A 136 20.27 -18.02 -14.11
C ARG A 136 21.49 -18.79 -13.58
N GLY A 137 21.30 -19.77 -12.71
CA GLY A 137 22.41 -20.51 -12.10
C GLY A 137 23.10 -19.78 -10.93
N GLU A 138 22.47 -18.75 -10.38
CA GLU A 138 22.99 -17.95 -9.25
C GLU A 138 22.17 -18.19 -7.96
N PRO A 139 22.01 -19.44 -7.45
CA PRO A 139 21.08 -19.75 -6.37
C PRO A 139 21.46 -19.11 -5.02
N ASN A 140 22.73 -18.73 -4.87
CA ASN A 140 23.27 -18.09 -3.66
C ASN A 140 23.08 -16.56 -3.64
N ARG A 141 22.56 -15.96 -4.72
CA ARG A 141 22.27 -14.53 -4.80
C ARG A 141 20.94 -14.22 -4.13
N THR A 142 20.93 -14.23 -2.80
CA THR A 142 19.72 -14.14 -1.96
C THR A 142 19.64 -12.88 -1.11
N LYS A 143 20.65 -12.02 -1.16
CA LYS A 143 20.74 -10.82 -0.32
C LYS A 143 19.94 -9.67 -0.96
N PHE A 144 19.32 -8.88 -0.08
CA PHE A 144 18.63 -7.64 -0.46
C PHE A 144 19.25 -6.46 0.27
N MET A 145 19.25 -5.32 -0.40
CA MET A 145 19.67 -4.05 0.20
C MET A 145 18.52 -3.03 0.03
N SER A 146 18.30 -2.23 1.07
CA SER A 146 17.31 -1.16 1.09
C SER A 146 17.86 0.05 1.85
N LEU A 147 17.15 1.17 1.77
CA LEU A 147 17.55 2.39 2.47
C LEU A 147 16.92 2.44 3.86
N LYS A 148 17.70 2.88 4.85
CA LYS A 148 17.16 3.28 6.16
C LYS A 148 16.06 4.33 5.98
N LYS A 149 15.05 4.33 6.85
CA LYS A 149 13.82 5.13 6.79
C LYS A 149 12.83 4.73 5.69
N GLY A 150 13.21 3.87 4.73
CA GLY A 150 12.32 3.36 3.69
C GLY A 150 11.18 2.50 4.26
N TYR A 151 9.99 2.61 3.67
CA TYR A 151 8.85 1.75 3.94
C TYR A 151 8.57 0.86 2.72
N HIS A 152 8.46 -0.45 2.94
CA HIS A 152 8.32 -1.44 1.88
C HIS A 152 7.20 -2.46 2.14
N GLY A 153 6.24 -2.09 2.99
CA GLY A 153 5.13 -2.98 3.34
C GLY A 153 5.31 -3.69 4.67
N THR A 154 4.30 -4.48 5.06
CA THR A 154 4.22 -5.12 6.38
C THR A 154 4.18 -6.65 6.33
N HIS A 155 4.18 -7.28 5.14
CA HIS A 155 4.40 -8.70 5.00
C HIS A 155 5.85 -9.07 5.37
N PHE A 156 6.14 -10.32 5.70
CA PHE A 156 7.44 -10.70 6.24
C PHE A 156 8.63 -10.33 5.36
N GLY A 157 8.54 -10.47 4.04
CA GLY A 157 9.56 -10.01 3.10
C GLY A 157 9.67 -8.48 3.07
N GLY A 158 8.54 -7.79 2.95
CA GLY A 158 8.46 -6.33 3.01
C GLY A 158 8.99 -5.78 4.33
N ALA A 159 8.58 -6.36 5.46
CA ALA A 159 9.09 -6.01 6.79
C ALA A 159 10.60 -6.21 6.90
N SER A 160 11.14 -7.28 6.29
CA SER A 160 12.57 -7.58 6.31
C SER A 160 13.42 -6.53 5.60
N VAL A 161 12.91 -5.97 4.52
CA VAL A 161 13.57 -4.88 3.78
C VAL A 161 13.17 -3.48 4.25
N ASN A 162 12.24 -3.34 5.22
CA ASN A 162 11.93 -2.04 5.82
C ASN A 162 13.14 -1.43 6.51
N GLY A 163 13.49 -0.22 6.11
CA GLY A 163 14.52 0.58 6.77
C GLY A 163 14.03 1.35 7.99
N ASN A 164 12.73 1.34 8.25
CA ASN A 164 12.10 1.98 9.41
C ASN A 164 11.84 0.95 10.51
N ASN A 165 12.53 1.09 11.63
CA ASN A 165 12.45 0.17 12.76
C ASN A 165 11.04 0.00 13.34
N ARG A 166 10.18 1.02 13.25
CA ARG A 166 8.79 0.96 13.73
C ARG A 166 8.00 -0.19 13.11
N PHE A 167 8.29 -0.55 11.85
CA PHE A 167 7.60 -1.59 11.11
C PHE A 167 8.37 -2.93 11.10
N ARG A 168 9.44 -3.06 11.87
CA ARG A 168 10.31 -4.20 11.80
C ARG A 168 10.65 -4.82 13.16
N ILE A 169 11.12 -4.02 14.12
CA ILE A 169 11.81 -4.53 15.32
C ILE A 169 10.95 -5.48 16.17
N ASN A 170 9.66 -5.27 16.22
CA ASN A 170 8.75 -6.12 17.02
C ASN A 170 8.38 -7.44 16.34
N TYR A 171 8.85 -7.66 15.12
CA TYR A 171 8.51 -8.85 14.31
C TYR A 171 9.73 -9.72 14.01
N GLU A 172 10.89 -9.37 14.56
CA GLU A 172 12.11 -10.14 14.38
C GLU A 172 12.05 -11.50 15.15
N PRO A 173 12.66 -12.59 14.64
CA PRO A 173 13.53 -12.61 13.46
C PRO A 173 12.77 -12.59 12.12
N LEU A 174 13.24 -11.77 11.20
CA LEU A 174 12.70 -11.63 9.86
C LEU A 174 13.54 -12.42 8.84
N LEU A 175 13.29 -12.21 7.53
CA LEU A 175 14.01 -12.89 6.45
C LEU A 175 15.50 -12.57 6.51
N PRO A 176 16.39 -13.57 6.56
CA PRO A 176 17.83 -13.34 6.61
C PRO A 176 18.38 -12.76 5.29
N GLY A 177 19.48 -12.03 5.38
CA GLY A 177 20.15 -11.46 4.21
C GLY A 177 19.60 -10.12 3.75
N CYS A 178 18.82 -9.42 4.58
CA CYS A 178 18.37 -8.06 4.33
C CYS A 178 19.28 -7.04 5.02
N PHE A 179 19.82 -6.11 4.26
CA PHE A 179 20.77 -5.09 4.72
C PHE A 179 20.21 -3.69 4.47
N HIS A 180 20.55 -2.75 5.38
CA HIS A 180 19.99 -1.40 5.34
C HIS A 180 21.12 -0.38 5.24
N LEU A 181 21.18 0.31 4.10
CA LEU A 181 22.14 1.38 3.84
C LEU A 181 21.61 2.71 4.42
N PRO A 182 22.50 3.65 4.74
CA PRO A 182 22.10 5.01 5.09
C PRO A 182 21.22 5.63 4.00
N SER A 183 20.22 6.43 4.43
CA SER A 183 19.41 7.18 3.47
C SER A 183 20.24 8.34 2.88
N PRO A 184 20.16 8.63 1.57
CA PRO A 184 20.80 9.79 0.93
C PRO A 184 20.06 11.11 1.26
N TYR A 185 19.85 11.36 2.55
CA TYR A 185 19.12 12.52 3.05
C TYR A 185 20.09 13.65 3.37
N ALA A 186 20.29 14.56 2.42
CA ALA A 186 21.29 15.62 2.50
C ALA A 186 21.21 16.49 3.76
N TYR A 187 19.98 16.81 4.21
CA TYR A 187 19.77 17.69 5.37
C TYR A 187 20.33 17.13 6.69
N ARG A 188 20.28 15.80 6.88
CA ARG A 188 20.78 15.10 8.11
C ARG A 188 21.28 13.71 7.76
N ASN A 189 22.38 13.60 7.05
CA ASN A 189 22.99 12.33 6.72
C ASN A 189 24.17 12.02 7.65
N PRO A 190 24.53 10.75 7.83
CA PRO A 190 25.62 10.34 8.71
C PRO A 190 27.02 10.65 8.15
N PHE A 191 27.12 11.11 6.91
CA PHE A 191 28.38 11.40 6.22
C PHE A 191 28.73 12.89 6.23
N ASN A 192 27.84 13.76 6.71
CA ASN A 192 27.93 15.24 6.67
C ASN A 192 28.09 15.81 5.26
N GLU A 193 27.63 15.08 4.25
CA GLU A 193 27.64 15.53 2.86
C GLU A 193 26.36 16.29 2.54
N THR A 194 26.50 17.37 1.80
CA THR A 194 25.37 18.20 1.32
C THR A 194 24.89 17.81 -0.08
N ASP A 195 25.76 17.13 -0.83
CA ASP A 195 25.46 16.60 -2.16
C ASP A 195 25.22 15.09 -2.06
N PRO A 196 24.03 14.57 -2.46
CA PRO A 196 23.71 13.14 -2.43
C PRO A 196 24.28 12.36 -3.65
N ALA A 197 24.96 13.00 -4.59
CA ALA A 197 25.49 12.37 -5.80
C ALA A 197 26.71 11.45 -5.52
#